data_aeeaa456ae88da0b920f97725dd5b54a
#
_entry.id   aeeaa456ae88da0b920f97725dd5b54a
#
_cell.length_a   1.000
_cell.length_b   1.000
_cell.length_c   1.000
_cell.angle_alpha   90.00
_cell.angle_beta   90.00
_cell.angle_gamma   90.00
#
_symmetry.space_group_name_H-M   'P 1'
#
loop_
_entity.id
_entity.type
_entity.pdbx_description
1 polymer ?
#
loop_
_entity_poly.entity_id
_entity_poly.type
_entity_poly.pdbx_seq_one_letter_code
_entity_poly.pdbx_strand_id
1 'polypeptide(L)'
;MTTLIQGHRISHAMGTKQLFNHLDISINSKDRIGLVGHNGSGKSTLLSILNGSETSDEGDLSYNSTLKLETVEQFIDDSLLPLTLVDALGLKLAEDERAYSEYKLPKLLHELGFSEDEHEFCVNDLSGGQQNRLMFARALINEPNLILFDEPTNHLDLATLVQFENILNSLDIAFLLISHDRQFLDSVTNKTIFLRDQRSYSFAQPYSRAKAKLDKQDEAAALRLKEEEKNIKSLKASAKRLAEWGKVYDNEKLARKAKTMGKRIEKLEEAKTFVTKGSALNLTLDVSLSHANRMLQLENRSIKSPGDQPTDLFFIEDFFIRPGDRVALLGHNGVGKTTLIKLITDTFDADPQSELIKFNPQCDLGYYDQELEILDPAWSLVEALRHCCDRTEGEYKTSLIKAGFPYLDMEKQVKVLSGGEKARLMFLIIKLNEPNFLILDEPTNHIDIQGKEQLEKQLLENNATLLITSHDRRFVDNIADRYVLIENGLLRELNDPTAFYKQNVSRKRERQLSNSEKHISNAEAESEDQMLQRIIELESLLTNDRARKPKFQKIANQEKWLAELNTLNSQL
;
A
#
# COMPACT_ATOMS: atom_id res chain seq x y z
N MET A 1 -16.06 -27.05 -4.21
CA MET A 1 -15.68 -25.65 -4.53
C MET A 1 -16.04 -25.43 -5.98
N THR A 2 -16.84 -24.43 -6.27
CA THR A 2 -17.21 -24.06 -7.64
C THR A 2 -16.16 -23.10 -8.19
N THR A 3 -15.70 -23.34 -9.42
CA THR A 3 -14.80 -22.42 -10.11
C THR A 3 -15.60 -21.23 -10.60
N LEU A 4 -15.15 -20.02 -10.28
CA LEU A 4 -15.78 -18.76 -10.68
C LEU A 4 -15.18 -18.23 -11.99
N ILE A 5 -13.85 -18.21 -12.09
CA ILE A 5 -13.12 -17.82 -13.30
C ILE A 5 -12.05 -18.89 -13.59
N GLN A 6 -11.91 -19.27 -14.85
CA GLN A 6 -10.83 -20.12 -15.32
C GLN A 6 -10.22 -19.53 -16.59
N GLY A 7 -8.93 -19.22 -16.51
CA GLY A 7 -8.12 -18.79 -17.63
C GLY A 7 -7.13 -19.89 -18.01
N HIS A 8 -7.07 -20.22 -19.30
CA HIS A 8 -6.19 -21.24 -19.82
C HIS A 8 -5.28 -20.65 -20.91
N ARG A 9 -3.97 -20.83 -20.73
CA ARG A 9 -2.91 -20.38 -21.66
C ARG A 9 -3.03 -18.92 -22.08
N ILE A 10 -3.37 -18.04 -21.15
CA ILE A 10 -3.49 -16.61 -21.40
C ILE A 10 -2.12 -16.05 -21.76
N SER A 11 -2.02 -15.38 -22.91
CA SER A 11 -0.85 -14.63 -23.34
C SER A 11 -1.25 -13.20 -23.64
N HIS A 12 -0.42 -12.23 -23.25
CA HIS A 12 -0.67 -10.82 -23.51
C HIS A 12 0.63 -10.02 -23.57
N ALA A 13 0.69 -9.07 -24.53
CA ALA A 13 1.82 -8.18 -24.72
C ALA A 13 1.39 -6.72 -24.73
N MET A 14 2.11 -5.87 -24.05
CA MET A 14 1.91 -4.42 -24.06
C MET A 14 2.95 -3.77 -24.99
N GLY A 15 2.52 -3.39 -26.19
CA GLY A 15 3.42 -2.94 -27.25
C GLY A 15 4.40 -4.03 -27.67
N THR A 16 5.70 -3.82 -27.46
CA THR A 16 6.74 -4.81 -27.79
C THR A 16 7.10 -5.72 -26.61
N LYS A 17 6.56 -5.45 -25.42
CA LYS A 17 6.91 -6.17 -24.20
C LYS A 17 5.89 -7.26 -23.91
N GLN A 18 6.33 -8.55 -23.96
CA GLN A 18 5.52 -9.67 -23.50
C GLN A 18 5.37 -9.61 -21.98
N LEU A 19 4.14 -9.53 -21.47
CA LEU A 19 3.83 -9.51 -20.03
C LEU A 19 3.69 -10.93 -19.49
N PHE A 20 2.90 -11.77 -20.15
CA PHE A 20 2.76 -13.18 -19.81
C PHE A 20 2.61 -14.05 -21.05
N ASN A 21 3.06 -15.29 -20.92
CA ASN A 21 3.07 -16.28 -21.98
C ASN A 21 2.55 -17.61 -21.44
N HIS A 22 1.39 -18.05 -21.94
CA HIS A 22 0.70 -19.27 -21.54
C HIS A 22 0.43 -19.35 -20.02
N LEU A 23 -0.13 -18.29 -19.45
CA LEU A 23 -0.49 -18.23 -18.03
C LEU A 23 -1.80 -18.99 -17.79
N ASP A 24 -1.79 -19.88 -16.81
CA ASP A 24 -2.99 -20.55 -16.31
C ASP A 24 -3.39 -19.97 -14.95
N ILE A 25 -4.68 -19.66 -14.78
CA ILE A 25 -5.23 -19.13 -13.53
C ILE A 25 -6.61 -19.72 -13.25
N SER A 26 -6.87 -20.08 -12.00
CA SER A 26 -8.20 -20.50 -11.56
C SER A 26 -8.55 -19.85 -10.24
N ILE A 27 -9.77 -19.28 -10.18
CA ILE A 27 -10.35 -18.64 -9.00
C ILE A 27 -11.61 -19.43 -8.63
N ASN A 28 -11.64 -19.99 -7.43
CA ASN A 28 -12.77 -20.75 -6.93
C ASN A 28 -13.55 -19.94 -5.89
N SER A 29 -14.78 -20.36 -5.60
CA SER A 29 -15.55 -19.84 -4.48
C SER A 29 -14.75 -20.03 -3.17
N LYS A 30 -14.62 -18.96 -2.38
CA LYS A 30 -13.84 -18.88 -1.12
C LYS A 30 -12.31 -18.83 -1.29
N ASP A 31 -11.78 -18.74 -2.50
CA ASP A 31 -10.37 -18.45 -2.70
C ASP A 31 -10.08 -17.00 -2.29
N ARG A 32 -9.10 -16.81 -1.42
CA ARG A 32 -8.55 -15.51 -1.02
C ARG A 32 -7.14 -15.42 -1.57
N ILE A 33 -7.01 -14.84 -2.77
CA ILE A 33 -5.78 -14.90 -3.55
C ILE A 33 -5.00 -13.60 -3.42
N GLY A 34 -3.72 -13.70 -3.02
CA GLY A 34 -2.74 -12.63 -3.17
C GLY A 34 -1.99 -12.77 -4.49
N LEU A 35 -2.09 -11.77 -5.37
CA LEU A 35 -1.34 -11.70 -6.63
C LEU A 35 -0.09 -10.84 -6.42
N VAL A 36 1.08 -11.46 -6.52
CA VAL A 36 2.37 -10.83 -6.22
C VAL A 36 3.28 -10.89 -7.45
N GLY A 37 4.00 -9.81 -7.71
CA GLY A 37 4.97 -9.73 -8.80
C GLY A 37 5.66 -8.37 -8.80
N HIS A 38 6.79 -8.26 -9.51
CA HIS A 38 7.51 -6.99 -9.62
C HIS A 38 6.67 -5.94 -10.37
N ASN A 39 7.02 -4.66 -10.19
CA ASN A 39 6.37 -3.58 -10.93
C ASN A 39 6.57 -3.75 -12.44
N GLY A 40 5.49 -3.58 -13.20
CA GLY A 40 5.48 -3.84 -14.65
C GLY A 40 5.51 -5.33 -15.05
N SER A 41 5.16 -6.26 -14.14
CA SER A 41 4.95 -7.68 -14.47
C SER A 41 3.58 -7.98 -15.07
N GLY A 42 2.70 -6.99 -15.16
CA GLY A 42 1.36 -7.13 -15.73
C GLY A 42 0.27 -7.49 -14.73
N LYS A 43 0.44 -7.22 -13.43
CA LYS A 43 -0.58 -7.52 -12.39
C LYS A 43 -1.92 -6.84 -12.68
N SER A 44 -1.92 -5.52 -12.86
CA SER A 44 -3.13 -4.74 -13.16
C SER A 44 -3.71 -5.10 -14.53
N THR A 45 -2.86 -5.35 -15.53
CA THR A 45 -3.30 -5.87 -16.84
C THR A 45 -4.00 -7.23 -16.71
N LEU A 46 -3.48 -8.13 -15.87
CA LEU A 46 -4.15 -9.41 -15.60
C LEU A 46 -5.51 -9.20 -14.92
N LEU A 47 -5.63 -8.24 -13.98
CA LEU A 47 -6.93 -7.87 -13.41
C LEU A 47 -7.90 -7.34 -14.47
N SER A 48 -7.42 -6.47 -15.38
CA SER A 48 -8.22 -5.92 -16.49
C SER A 48 -8.69 -7.01 -17.47
N ILE A 49 -7.88 -8.03 -17.69
CA ILE A 49 -8.29 -9.20 -18.48
C ILE A 49 -9.33 -10.04 -17.72
N LEU A 50 -9.13 -10.27 -16.40
CA LEU A 50 -10.05 -11.07 -15.59
C LEU A 50 -11.41 -10.39 -15.37
N ASN A 51 -11.48 -9.05 -15.37
CA ASN A 51 -12.75 -8.30 -15.29
C ASN A 51 -13.40 -8.06 -16.66
N GLY A 52 -12.71 -8.44 -17.76
CA GLY A 52 -13.23 -8.30 -19.11
C GLY A 52 -13.09 -6.91 -19.74
N SER A 53 -12.41 -5.97 -19.08
CA SER A 53 -12.13 -4.63 -19.66
C SER A 53 -11.05 -4.68 -20.73
N GLU A 54 -10.19 -5.70 -20.71
CA GLU A 54 -9.14 -5.93 -21.69
C GLU A 54 -9.19 -7.37 -22.21
N THR A 55 -8.85 -7.58 -23.46
CA THR A 55 -8.82 -8.93 -24.07
C THR A 55 -7.40 -9.47 -24.11
N SER A 56 -7.22 -10.75 -23.82
CA SER A 56 -5.94 -11.43 -24.02
C SER A 56 -5.64 -11.60 -25.50
N ASP A 57 -4.34 -11.59 -25.87
CA ASP A 57 -3.92 -11.84 -27.27
C ASP A 57 -4.13 -13.32 -27.66
N GLU A 58 -3.90 -14.25 -26.70
CA GLU A 58 -4.10 -15.68 -26.87
C GLU A 58 -4.64 -16.30 -25.59
N GLY A 59 -5.27 -17.47 -25.73
CA GLY A 59 -5.83 -18.24 -24.62
C GLY A 59 -7.32 -17.99 -24.42
N ASP A 60 -7.92 -18.79 -23.54
CA ASP A 60 -9.36 -18.79 -23.29
C ASP A 60 -9.64 -18.39 -21.85
N LEU A 61 -10.63 -17.51 -21.65
CA LEU A 61 -11.14 -17.13 -20.35
C LEU A 61 -12.61 -17.54 -20.24
N SER A 62 -12.94 -18.30 -19.21
CA SER A 62 -14.30 -18.76 -18.97
C SER A 62 -14.81 -18.29 -17.62
N TYR A 63 -16.05 -17.82 -17.59
CA TYR A 63 -16.75 -17.34 -16.41
C TYR A 63 -17.90 -18.26 -16.04
N ASN A 64 -18.08 -18.47 -14.76
CA ASN A 64 -19.27 -19.16 -14.27
C ASN A 64 -20.53 -18.32 -14.52
N SER A 65 -21.64 -18.94 -14.89
CA SER A 65 -22.91 -18.23 -15.13
C SER A 65 -23.48 -17.52 -13.90
N THR A 66 -23.07 -17.90 -12.69
CA THR A 66 -23.48 -17.28 -11.43
C THR A 66 -22.49 -16.22 -10.95
N LEU A 67 -21.47 -15.88 -11.73
CA LEU A 67 -20.45 -14.91 -11.35
C LEU A 67 -21.05 -13.50 -11.24
N LYS A 68 -20.89 -12.91 -10.07
CA LYS A 68 -21.07 -11.48 -9.79
C LYS A 68 -19.73 -10.90 -9.44
N LEU A 69 -19.08 -10.27 -10.40
CA LEU A 69 -17.74 -9.72 -10.29
C LEU A 69 -17.81 -8.22 -10.05
N GLU A 70 -17.08 -7.74 -9.05
CA GLU A 70 -16.82 -6.30 -8.83
C GLU A 70 -15.31 -6.04 -8.74
N THR A 71 -14.92 -4.83 -9.09
CA THR A 71 -13.51 -4.39 -9.04
C THR A 71 -13.39 -3.15 -8.18
N VAL A 72 -12.42 -3.14 -7.28
CA VAL A 72 -11.98 -1.98 -6.53
C VAL A 72 -10.68 -1.48 -7.14
N GLU A 73 -10.76 -0.35 -7.82
CA GLU A 73 -9.64 0.28 -8.52
C GLU A 73 -8.73 1.04 -7.54
N GLN A 74 -7.50 1.30 -7.97
CA GLN A 74 -6.50 2.01 -7.19
C GLN A 74 -6.86 3.48 -6.94
N PHE A 75 -7.51 4.14 -7.89
CA PHE A 75 -7.90 5.54 -7.82
C PHE A 75 -9.42 5.69 -7.91
N ILE A 76 -9.92 6.73 -7.24
CA ILE A 76 -11.33 7.10 -7.34
C ILE A 76 -11.56 7.86 -8.66
N ASP A 77 -12.69 7.61 -9.30
CA ASP A 77 -13.06 8.32 -10.52
C ASP A 77 -13.37 9.79 -10.18
N ASP A 78 -12.79 10.73 -10.95
CA ASP A 78 -13.00 12.17 -10.76
C ASP A 78 -14.46 12.58 -10.80
N SER A 79 -15.31 11.84 -11.52
CA SER A 79 -16.76 12.06 -11.57
C SER A 79 -17.47 11.87 -10.23
N LEU A 80 -16.86 11.12 -9.29
CA LEU A 80 -17.40 10.87 -7.96
C LEU A 80 -17.04 11.94 -6.94
N LEU A 81 -15.97 12.68 -7.17
CA LEU A 81 -15.43 13.67 -6.23
C LEU A 81 -16.43 14.73 -5.76
N PRO A 82 -17.33 15.29 -6.63
CA PRO A 82 -18.31 16.29 -6.22
C PRO A 82 -19.56 15.72 -5.55
N LEU A 83 -19.73 14.38 -5.49
CA LEU A 83 -20.92 13.73 -4.96
C LEU A 83 -20.84 13.51 -3.46
N THR A 84 -21.99 13.37 -2.80
CA THR A 84 -22.04 12.88 -1.42
C THR A 84 -21.72 11.39 -1.35
N LEU A 85 -21.39 10.87 -0.16
CA LEU A 85 -21.14 9.44 0.02
C LEU A 85 -22.34 8.59 -0.42
N VAL A 86 -23.54 9.02 -0.04
CA VAL A 86 -24.79 8.30 -0.36
C VAL A 86 -25.05 8.31 -1.86
N ASP A 87 -24.88 9.47 -2.52
CA ASP A 87 -25.04 9.59 -3.97
C ASP A 87 -24.02 8.76 -4.73
N ALA A 88 -22.74 8.82 -4.30
CA ALA A 88 -21.67 8.05 -4.88
C ALA A 88 -21.92 6.54 -4.80
N LEU A 89 -22.50 6.03 -3.70
CA LEU A 89 -22.97 4.65 -3.59
C LEU A 89 -24.18 4.39 -4.50
N GLY A 90 -25.15 5.27 -4.47
CA GLY A 90 -26.42 5.13 -5.22
C GLY A 90 -26.22 5.02 -6.73
N LEU A 91 -25.14 5.62 -7.28
CA LEU A 91 -24.82 5.50 -8.72
C LEU A 91 -24.51 4.05 -9.18
N LYS A 92 -24.12 3.17 -8.27
CA LYS A 92 -23.88 1.74 -8.61
C LYS A 92 -25.16 0.92 -8.71
N LEU A 93 -26.27 1.40 -8.17
CA LEU A 93 -27.57 0.74 -8.24
C LEU A 93 -28.31 1.13 -9.51
N ALA A 94 -29.05 0.19 -10.10
CA ALA A 94 -29.98 0.49 -11.17
C ALA A 94 -31.07 1.46 -10.68
N GLU A 95 -31.59 2.32 -11.56
CA GLU A 95 -32.58 3.34 -11.17
C GLU A 95 -33.81 2.74 -10.46
N ASP A 96 -34.24 1.57 -10.91
CA ASP A 96 -35.38 0.83 -10.34
C ASP A 96 -35.06 0.28 -8.94
N GLU A 97 -33.80 0.00 -8.63
CA GLU A 97 -33.36 -0.56 -7.35
C GLU A 97 -33.05 0.51 -6.31
N ARG A 98 -32.74 1.76 -6.73
CA ARG A 98 -32.40 2.86 -5.82
C ARG A 98 -33.50 3.11 -4.80
N ALA A 99 -34.73 3.21 -5.25
CA ALA A 99 -35.90 3.49 -4.38
C ALA A 99 -36.15 2.40 -3.31
N TYR A 100 -35.81 1.13 -3.61
CA TYR A 100 -35.97 0.02 -2.67
C TYR A 100 -34.74 -0.23 -1.80
N SER A 101 -33.60 0.35 -2.15
CA SER A 101 -32.31 0.08 -1.50
C SER A 101 -31.80 1.26 -0.67
N GLU A 102 -32.53 2.40 -0.61
CA GLU A 102 -32.12 3.60 0.14
C GLU A 102 -31.73 3.29 1.60
N TYR A 103 -32.44 2.34 2.25
CA TYR A 103 -32.10 1.94 3.63
C TYR A 103 -30.81 1.13 3.74
N LYS A 104 -30.35 0.47 2.65
CA LYS A 104 -29.13 -0.34 2.66
C LYS A 104 -27.88 0.53 2.62
N LEU A 105 -27.94 1.72 1.98
CA LEU A 105 -26.80 2.60 1.78
C LEU A 105 -26.22 3.11 3.11
N PRO A 106 -27.01 3.75 4.00
CA PRO A 106 -26.52 4.20 5.30
C PRO A 106 -26.01 3.04 6.17
N LYS A 107 -26.70 1.89 6.13
CA LYS A 107 -26.28 0.71 6.88
C LYS A 107 -24.90 0.21 6.43
N LEU A 108 -24.66 0.11 5.13
CA LEU A 108 -23.37 -0.32 4.58
C LEU A 108 -22.25 0.67 4.92
N LEU A 109 -22.52 1.98 4.83
CA LEU A 109 -21.57 3.01 5.25
C LEU A 109 -21.23 2.86 6.74
N HIS A 110 -22.22 2.67 7.59
CA HIS A 110 -22.00 2.46 9.02
C HIS A 110 -21.17 1.18 9.31
N GLU A 111 -21.46 0.05 8.64
CA GLU A 111 -20.68 -1.19 8.75
C GLU A 111 -19.20 -0.99 8.36
N LEU A 112 -18.94 -0.08 7.44
CA LEU A 112 -17.59 0.28 7.00
C LEU A 112 -16.96 1.42 7.81
N GLY A 113 -17.65 1.87 8.88
CA GLY A 113 -17.11 2.80 9.86
C GLY A 113 -17.23 4.27 9.48
N PHE A 114 -18.22 4.64 8.66
CA PHE A 114 -18.63 6.02 8.47
C PHE A 114 -19.71 6.37 9.51
N SER A 115 -19.63 7.59 10.08
CA SER A 115 -20.67 8.13 10.95
C SER A 115 -21.82 8.70 10.11
N GLU A 116 -22.99 8.88 10.72
CA GLU A 116 -24.15 9.46 10.03
C GLU A 116 -23.87 10.89 9.53
N ASP A 117 -23.11 11.68 10.28
CA ASP A 117 -22.71 13.04 9.90
C ASP A 117 -21.80 13.05 8.66
N GLU A 118 -21.01 11.99 8.46
CA GLU A 118 -20.13 11.87 7.30
C GLU A 118 -20.89 11.50 6.01
N HIS A 119 -22.12 11.03 6.08
CA HIS A 119 -22.90 10.60 4.90
C HIS A 119 -23.14 11.72 3.88
N GLU A 120 -23.23 12.97 4.37
CA GLU A 120 -23.42 14.15 3.54
C GLU A 120 -22.12 14.81 3.06
N PHE A 121 -20.95 14.30 3.49
CA PHE A 121 -19.67 14.83 3.05
C PHE A 121 -19.46 14.53 1.55
N CYS A 122 -18.84 15.49 0.85
CA CYS A 122 -18.41 15.26 -0.51
C CYS A 122 -17.23 14.28 -0.52
N VAL A 123 -17.17 13.45 -1.53
CA VAL A 123 -16.09 12.48 -1.70
C VAL A 123 -14.71 13.15 -1.75
N ASN A 124 -14.64 14.39 -2.28
CA ASN A 124 -13.41 15.18 -2.33
C ASN A 124 -12.87 15.57 -0.94
N ASP A 125 -13.74 15.65 0.07
CA ASP A 125 -13.36 16.04 1.43
C ASP A 125 -12.85 14.85 2.26
N LEU A 126 -12.95 13.64 1.71
CA LEU A 126 -12.52 12.41 2.37
C LEU A 126 -11.01 12.24 2.33
N SER A 127 -10.44 11.74 3.42
CA SER A 127 -9.07 11.23 3.42
C SER A 127 -8.93 10.03 2.48
N GLY A 128 -7.72 9.76 1.95
CA GLY A 128 -7.48 8.61 1.08
C GLY A 128 -7.96 7.27 1.66
N GLY A 129 -7.83 7.08 2.99
CA GLY A 129 -8.36 5.89 3.65
C GLY A 129 -9.89 5.82 3.70
N GLN A 130 -10.57 6.97 3.80
CA GLN A 130 -12.03 7.03 3.70
C GLN A 130 -12.50 6.80 2.26
N GLN A 131 -11.79 7.35 1.28
CA GLN A 131 -12.05 7.11 -0.14
C GLN A 131 -11.96 5.62 -0.48
N ASN A 132 -10.92 4.93 -0.02
CA ASN A 132 -10.78 3.48 -0.22
C ASN A 132 -11.92 2.68 0.42
N ARG A 133 -12.38 3.07 1.62
CA ARG A 133 -13.54 2.45 2.26
C ARG A 133 -14.82 2.67 1.47
N LEU A 134 -15.00 3.86 0.89
CA LEU A 134 -16.15 4.17 0.01
C LEU A 134 -16.10 3.30 -1.27
N MET A 135 -14.93 3.17 -1.91
CA MET A 135 -14.79 2.32 -3.09
C MET A 135 -15.11 0.86 -2.78
N PHE A 136 -14.71 0.40 -1.59
CA PHE A 136 -15.06 -0.93 -1.13
C PHE A 136 -16.57 -1.08 -0.85
N ALA A 137 -17.22 -0.07 -0.23
CA ALA A 137 -18.66 -0.04 -0.07
C ALA A 137 -19.38 -0.17 -1.42
N ARG A 138 -18.93 0.59 -2.42
CA ARG A 138 -19.44 0.53 -3.79
C ARG A 138 -19.34 -0.85 -4.42
N ALA A 139 -18.25 -1.58 -4.14
CA ALA A 139 -18.10 -2.93 -4.63
C ALA A 139 -19.03 -3.93 -3.92
N LEU A 140 -19.34 -3.74 -2.64
CA LEU A 140 -20.19 -4.65 -1.88
C LEU A 140 -21.70 -4.50 -2.15
N ILE A 141 -22.13 -3.36 -2.66
CA ILE A 141 -23.56 -3.03 -2.78
C ILE A 141 -24.33 -4.00 -3.67
N ASN A 142 -23.68 -4.56 -4.71
CA ASN A 142 -24.25 -5.53 -5.65
C ASN A 142 -24.18 -6.98 -5.16
N GLU A 143 -23.78 -7.21 -3.90
CA GLU A 143 -23.62 -8.54 -3.31
C GLU A 143 -22.77 -9.46 -4.22
N PRO A 144 -21.50 -9.09 -4.50
CA PRO A 144 -20.62 -9.85 -5.39
C PRO A 144 -20.22 -11.18 -4.74
N ASN A 145 -19.88 -12.17 -5.58
CA ASN A 145 -19.28 -13.42 -5.12
C ASN A 145 -17.78 -13.50 -5.44
N LEU A 146 -17.25 -12.51 -6.18
CA LEU A 146 -15.83 -12.30 -6.43
C LEU A 146 -15.51 -10.80 -6.49
N ILE A 147 -14.46 -10.37 -5.77
CA ILE A 147 -13.97 -9.00 -5.82
C ILE A 147 -12.49 -9.02 -6.27
N LEU A 148 -12.14 -8.14 -7.20
CA LEU A 148 -10.78 -7.87 -7.61
C LEU A 148 -10.31 -6.56 -6.98
N PHE A 149 -9.16 -6.59 -6.28
CA PHE A 149 -8.57 -5.41 -5.65
C PHE A 149 -7.23 -5.08 -6.30
N ASP A 150 -7.07 -3.85 -6.79
CA ASP A 150 -5.79 -3.34 -7.28
C ASP A 150 -5.19 -2.36 -6.25
N GLU A 151 -4.23 -2.83 -5.49
CA GLU A 151 -3.46 -2.08 -4.48
C GLU A 151 -4.31 -1.28 -3.47
N PRO A 152 -5.34 -1.87 -2.84
CA PRO A 152 -6.25 -1.15 -1.94
C PRO A 152 -5.59 -0.71 -0.63
N THR A 153 -4.36 -1.12 -0.38
CA THR A 153 -3.58 -0.78 0.82
C THR A 153 -2.75 0.50 0.67
N ASN A 154 -2.65 1.06 -0.55
CA ASN A 154 -1.90 2.28 -0.78
C ASN A 154 -2.52 3.47 -0.03
N HIS A 155 -1.69 4.31 0.55
CA HIS A 155 -2.08 5.51 1.31
C HIS A 155 -2.93 5.25 2.57
N LEU A 156 -3.12 3.98 2.98
CA LEU A 156 -3.79 3.65 4.23
C LEU A 156 -2.82 3.85 5.42
N ASP A 157 -3.30 4.55 6.45
CA ASP A 157 -2.62 4.51 7.72
C ASP A 157 -2.80 3.14 8.40
N LEU A 158 -1.95 2.87 9.35
CA LEU A 158 -1.92 1.58 10.04
C LEU A 158 -3.27 1.21 10.67
N ALA A 159 -3.99 2.19 11.23
CA ALA A 159 -5.29 1.94 11.86
C ALA A 159 -6.36 1.53 10.84
N THR A 160 -6.38 2.20 9.69
CA THR A 160 -7.30 1.89 8.58
C THR A 160 -6.94 0.55 7.94
N LEU A 161 -5.65 0.24 7.80
CA LEU A 161 -5.18 -1.06 7.28
C LEU A 161 -5.68 -2.22 8.15
N VAL A 162 -5.55 -2.12 9.49
CA VAL A 162 -6.04 -3.16 10.42
C VAL A 162 -7.56 -3.30 10.38
N GLN A 163 -8.29 -2.20 10.22
CA GLN A 163 -9.75 -2.26 10.02
C GLN A 163 -10.10 -3.00 8.73
N PHE A 164 -9.40 -2.69 7.65
CA PHE A 164 -9.60 -3.33 6.36
C PHE A 164 -9.27 -4.83 6.41
N GLU A 165 -8.18 -5.23 7.11
CA GLU A 165 -7.88 -6.64 7.42
C GLU A 165 -9.07 -7.34 8.10
N ASN A 166 -9.65 -6.73 9.14
CA ASN A 166 -10.77 -7.29 9.87
C ASN A 166 -12.03 -7.44 9.01
N ILE A 167 -12.32 -6.42 8.17
CA ILE A 167 -13.46 -6.46 7.26
C ILE A 167 -13.28 -7.61 6.25
N LEU A 168 -12.14 -7.70 5.55
CA LEU A 168 -11.88 -8.76 4.58
C LEU A 168 -11.93 -10.16 5.21
N ASN A 169 -11.44 -10.30 6.45
CA ASN A 169 -11.49 -11.57 7.16
C ASN A 169 -12.91 -11.98 7.59
N SER A 170 -13.82 -11.03 7.80
CA SER A 170 -15.22 -11.30 8.15
C SER A 170 -16.07 -11.70 6.94
N LEU A 171 -15.63 -11.40 5.70
CA LEU A 171 -16.39 -11.70 4.49
C LEU A 171 -16.27 -13.17 4.09
N ASP A 172 -17.36 -13.78 3.66
CA ASP A 172 -17.38 -15.12 3.02
C ASP A 172 -17.46 -15.00 1.48
N ILE A 173 -16.62 -14.11 0.90
CA ILE A 173 -16.56 -13.80 -0.52
C ILE A 173 -15.17 -14.18 -1.04
N ALA A 174 -15.10 -14.70 -2.28
CA ALA A 174 -13.82 -14.90 -2.94
C ALA A 174 -13.22 -13.54 -3.36
N PHE A 175 -11.90 -13.41 -3.28
CA PHE A 175 -11.23 -12.22 -3.80
C PHE A 175 -9.85 -12.52 -4.36
N LEU A 176 -9.44 -11.68 -5.32
CA LEU A 176 -8.07 -11.60 -5.79
C LEU A 176 -7.55 -10.19 -5.49
N LEU A 177 -6.43 -10.13 -4.79
CA LEU A 177 -5.88 -8.92 -4.22
C LEU A 177 -4.44 -8.71 -4.69
N ILE A 178 -4.15 -7.55 -5.28
CA ILE A 178 -2.78 -7.06 -5.47
C ILE A 178 -2.43 -6.19 -4.26
N SER A 179 -1.33 -6.49 -3.59
CA SER A 179 -0.78 -5.64 -2.54
C SER A 179 0.72 -5.79 -2.41
N HIS A 180 1.38 -4.72 -1.97
CA HIS A 180 2.79 -4.69 -1.64
C HIS A 180 3.05 -4.76 -0.12
N ASP A 181 2.01 -4.98 0.68
CA ASP A 181 2.13 -5.22 2.13
C ASP A 181 2.15 -6.72 2.43
N ARG A 182 3.31 -7.20 2.91
CA ARG A 182 3.55 -8.62 3.20
C ARG A 182 2.71 -9.13 4.36
N GLN A 183 2.54 -8.31 5.40
CA GLN A 183 1.78 -8.68 6.59
C GLN A 183 0.29 -8.71 6.31
N PHE A 184 -0.19 -7.76 5.53
CA PHE A 184 -1.57 -7.73 5.05
C PHE A 184 -1.90 -8.97 4.21
N LEU A 185 -1.04 -9.32 3.23
CA LEU A 185 -1.19 -10.54 2.44
C LEU A 185 -1.22 -11.81 3.31
N ASP A 186 -0.34 -11.90 4.32
CA ASP A 186 -0.32 -13.04 5.24
C ASP A 186 -1.58 -13.14 6.10
N SER A 187 -2.20 -12.01 6.45
CA SER A 187 -3.38 -11.97 7.32
C SER A 187 -4.69 -12.28 6.59
N VAL A 188 -4.81 -11.90 5.31
CA VAL A 188 -6.11 -11.97 4.58
C VAL A 188 -6.16 -13.05 3.51
N THR A 189 -5.02 -13.59 3.03
CA THR A 189 -5.00 -14.55 1.92
C THR A 189 -4.79 -15.99 2.38
N ASN A 190 -5.36 -16.94 1.62
CA ASN A 190 -5.15 -18.37 1.80
C ASN A 190 -4.41 -19.02 0.61
N LYS A 191 -4.25 -18.28 -0.48
CA LYS A 191 -3.56 -18.68 -1.70
C LYS A 191 -2.74 -17.53 -2.25
N THR A 192 -1.55 -17.81 -2.76
CA THR A 192 -0.67 -16.81 -3.35
C THR A 192 -0.28 -17.21 -4.76
N ILE A 193 -0.37 -16.27 -5.69
CA ILE A 193 0.08 -16.42 -7.08
C ILE A 193 1.21 -15.43 -7.32
N PHE A 194 2.39 -15.96 -7.66
CA PHE A 194 3.53 -15.12 -8.08
C PHE A 194 3.55 -14.99 -9.59
N LEU A 195 3.54 -13.76 -10.08
CA LEU A 195 3.67 -13.41 -11.50
C LEU A 195 5.10 -12.93 -11.76
N ARG A 196 5.92 -13.79 -12.38
CA ARG A 196 7.30 -13.48 -12.73
C ARG A 196 7.77 -14.27 -13.93
N ASP A 197 8.76 -13.74 -14.65
CA ASP A 197 9.33 -14.39 -15.84
C ASP A 197 8.25 -14.80 -16.85
N GLN A 198 7.21 -13.95 -17.00
CA GLN A 198 6.05 -14.16 -17.88
C GLN A 198 5.21 -15.40 -17.53
N ARG A 199 5.34 -15.97 -16.33
CA ARG A 199 4.64 -17.17 -15.85
C ARG A 199 4.00 -16.93 -14.49
N SER A 200 3.04 -17.79 -14.14
CA SER A 200 2.41 -17.84 -12.83
C SER A 200 2.90 -19.03 -12.01
N TYR A 201 3.14 -18.80 -10.71
CA TYR A 201 3.45 -19.84 -9.73
C TYR A 201 2.42 -19.76 -8.62
N SER A 202 1.56 -20.76 -8.51
CA SER A 202 0.44 -20.77 -7.56
C SER A 202 0.73 -21.68 -6.36
N PHE A 203 0.48 -21.17 -5.15
CA PHE A 203 0.62 -21.89 -3.89
C PHE A 203 -0.64 -21.73 -3.04
N ALA A 204 -1.24 -22.83 -2.58
CA ALA A 204 -2.37 -22.80 -1.64
C ALA A 204 -1.89 -22.50 -0.21
N GLN A 205 -1.27 -21.34 -0.03
CA GLN A 205 -0.68 -20.86 1.23
C GLN A 205 -0.61 -19.33 1.22
N PRO A 206 -0.65 -18.67 2.41
CA PRO A 206 -0.35 -17.25 2.57
C PRO A 206 1.05 -16.88 2.06
N TYR A 207 1.27 -15.57 1.83
CA TYR A 207 2.44 -15.04 1.15
C TYR A 207 3.78 -15.56 1.70
N SER A 208 4.05 -15.43 3.01
CA SER A 208 5.35 -15.77 3.58
C SER A 208 5.70 -17.26 3.43
N ARG A 209 4.70 -18.14 3.60
CA ARG A 209 4.89 -19.59 3.40
C ARG A 209 5.05 -19.95 1.92
N ALA A 210 4.29 -19.28 1.06
CA ALA A 210 4.38 -19.46 -0.39
C ALA A 210 5.75 -18.99 -0.90
N LYS A 211 6.23 -17.83 -0.45
CA LYS A 211 7.55 -17.28 -0.77
C LYS A 211 8.68 -18.23 -0.37
N ALA A 212 8.66 -18.72 0.87
CA ALA A 212 9.68 -19.68 1.34
C ALA A 212 9.72 -20.97 0.49
N LYS A 213 8.57 -21.44 -0.02
CA LYS A 213 8.54 -22.58 -0.95
C LYS A 213 9.10 -22.21 -2.31
N LEU A 214 8.76 -21.04 -2.83
CA LEU A 214 9.25 -20.54 -4.10
C LEU A 214 10.77 -20.41 -4.06
N ASP A 215 11.33 -19.82 -3.00
CA ASP A 215 12.78 -19.65 -2.84
C ASP A 215 13.51 -20.99 -2.80
N LYS A 216 12.97 -21.98 -2.10
CA LYS A 216 13.51 -23.35 -2.12
C LYS A 216 13.48 -24.00 -3.51
N GLN A 217 12.42 -23.73 -4.29
CA GLN A 217 12.36 -24.22 -5.67
C GLN A 217 13.41 -23.53 -6.55
N ASP A 218 13.64 -22.23 -6.34
CA ASP A 218 14.66 -21.48 -7.08
C ASP A 218 16.08 -21.93 -6.74
N GLU A 219 16.37 -22.16 -5.44
CA GLU A 219 17.64 -22.72 -5.00
C GLU A 219 17.89 -24.09 -5.63
N ALA A 220 16.89 -24.98 -5.60
CA ALA A 220 16.99 -26.29 -6.21
C ALA A 220 17.18 -26.20 -7.73
N ALA A 221 16.49 -25.29 -8.41
CA ALA A 221 16.65 -25.05 -9.84
C ALA A 221 18.05 -24.51 -10.16
N ALA A 222 18.57 -23.58 -9.36
CA ALA A 222 19.92 -23.03 -9.52
C ALA A 222 21.01 -24.09 -9.34
N LEU A 223 20.87 -24.99 -8.37
CA LEU A 223 21.77 -26.13 -8.17
C LEU A 223 21.75 -27.08 -9.38
N ARG A 224 20.55 -27.44 -9.86
CA ARG A 224 20.40 -28.29 -11.05
C ARG A 224 21.03 -27.64 -12.28
N LEU A 225 20.81 -26.35 -12.50
CA LEU A 225 21.43 -25.63 -13.62
C LEU A 225 22.95 -25.68 -13.57
N LYS A 226 23.54 -25.46 -12.37
CA LYS A 226 25.01 -25.57 -12.20
C LYS A 226 25.55 -26.96 -12.53
N GLU A 227 24.83 -28.02 -12.15
CA GLU A 227 25.20 -29.41 -12.48
C GLU A 227 25.05 -29.69 -13.98
N GLU A 228 23.96 -29.23 -14.60
CA GLU A 228 23.73 -29.34 -16.04
C GLU A 228 24.82 -28.60 -16.84
N GLU A 229 25.16 -27.39 -16.45
CA GLU A 229 26.25 -26.60 -17.07
C GLU A 229 27.61 -27.29 -16.95
N LYS A 230 27.91 -27.85 -15.76
CA LYS A 230 29.14 -28.62 -15.56
C LYS A 230 29.20 -29.85 -16.48
N ASN A 231 28.06 -30.55 -16.60
CA ASN A 231 27.93 -31.74 -17.48
C ASN A 231 28.07 -31.34 -18.96
N ILE A 232 27.37 -30.28 -19.40
CA ILE A 232 27.46 -29.77 -20.78
C ILE A 232 28.90 -29.33 -21.08
N LYS A 233 29.60 -28.62 -20.17
CA LYS A 233 30.98 -28.21 -20.33
C LYS A 233 31.93 -29.41 -20.49
N SER A 234 31.73 -30.47 -19.69
CA SER A 234 32.52 -31.69 -19.78
C SER A 234 32.29 -32.44 -21.11
N LEU A 235 31.03 -32.51 -21.56
CA LEU A 235 30.66 -33.11 -22.83
C LEU A 235 31.21 -32.34 -24.03
N LYS A 236 31.15 -30.97 -23.97
CA LYS A 236 31.79 -30.10 -25.00
C LYS A 236 33.29 -30.33 -25.11
N ALA A 237 34.00 -30.41 -23.98
CA ALA A 237 35.41 -30.69 -23.94
C ALA A 237 35.74 -32.09 -24.52
N SER A 238 34.91 -33.08 -24.21
CA SER A 238 35.09 -34.45 -24.76
C SER A 238 34.76 -34.52 -26.25
N ALA A 239 33.70 -33.85 -26.70
CA ALA A 239 33.34 -33.78 -28.14
C ALA A 239 34.42 -33.08 -28.94
N LYS A 240 35.00 -32.00 -28.42
CA LYS A 240 36.13 -31.27 -29.04
C LYS A 240 37.34 -32.18 -29.19
N ARG A 241 37.76 -32.88 -28.13
CA ARG A 241 38.88 -33.83 -28.17
C ARG A 241 38.65 -34.95 -29.19
N LEU A 242 37.46 -35.56 -29.23
CA LEU A 242 37.12 -36.58 -30.17
C LEU A 242 37.09 -36.08 -31.63
N ALA A 243 36.67 -34.83 -31.84
CA ALA A 243 36.70 -34.21 -33.17
C ALA A 243 38.15 -33.94 -33.64
N GLU A 244 39.02 -33.44 -32.73
CA GLU A 244 40.45 -33.25 -33.03
C GLU A 244 41.17 -34.55 -33.34
N TRP A 245 40.99 -35.58 -32.50
CA TRP A 245 41.54 -36.91 -32.73
C TRP A 245 41.00 -37.57 -34.02
N GLY A 246 39.71 -37.39 -34.32
CA GLY A 246 39.14 -37.85 -35.58
C GLY A 246 39.78 -37.24 -36.81
N LYS A 247 40.19 -35.96 -36.73
CA LYS A 247 40.91 -35.26 -37.80
C LYS A 247 42.40 -35.69 -37.88
N VAL A 248 43.08 -35.76 -36.71
CA VAL A 248 44.54 -36.09 -36.66
C VAL A 248 44.81 -37.54 -37.10
N TYR A 249 43.93 -38.47 -36.74
CA TYR A 249 44.11 -39.90 -37.02
C TYR A 249 43.22 -40.40 -38.18
N ASP A 250 42.65 -39.52 -38.97
CA ASP A 250 41.72 -39.83 -40.10
C ASP A 250 40.67 -40.92 -39.77
N ASN A 251 40.10 -40.81 -38.55
CA ASN A 251 39.21 -41.84 -38.00
C ASN A 251 37.76 -41.39 -38.04
N GLU A 252 37.02 -41.85 -39.11
CA GLU A 252 35.60 -41.54 -39.29
C GLU A 252 34.71 -41.92 -38.09
N LYS A 253 35.04 -42.99 -37.35
CA LYS A 253 34.24 -43.43 -36.20
C LYS A 253 34.31 -42.42 -35.07
N LEU A 254 35.46 -41.79 -34.83
CA LEU A 254 35.62 -40.72 -33.82
C LEU A 254 34.89 -39.46 -34.25
N ALA A 255 34.96 -39.11 -35.54
CA ALA A 255 34.23 -37.96 -36.07
C ALA A 255 32.71 -38.14 -35.95
N ARG A 256 32.17 -39.32 -36.23
CA ARG A 256 30.74 -39.64 -36.05
C ARG A 256 30.30 -39.59 -34.58
N LYS A 257 31.14 -40.09 -33.65
CA LYS A 257 30.89 -39.97 -32.21
C LYS A 257 30.85 -38.51 -31.74
N ALA A 258 31.81 -37.68 -32.20
CA ALA A 258 31.82 -36.27 -31.92
C ALA A 258 30.53 -35.53 -32.38
N LYS A 259 30.06 -35.86 -33.61
CA LYS A 259 28.82 -35.31 -34.18
C LYS A 259 27.59 -35.73 -33.39
N THR A 260 27.52 -36.99 -32.94
CA THR A 260 26.41 -37.50 -32.09
C THR A 260 26.42 -36.82 -30.70
N MET A 261 27.61 -36.61 -30.14
CA MET A 261 27.79 -35.82 -28.89
C MET A 261 27.33 -34.38 -29.07
N GLY A 262 27.65 -33.74 -30.21
CA GLY A 262 27.16 -32.40 -30.55
C GLY A 262 25.65 -32.28 -30.50
N LYS A 263 24.94 -33.21 -31.19
CA LYS A 263 23.45 -33.25 -31.14
C LYS A 263 22.90 -33.50 -29.76
N ARG A 264 23.61 -34.27 -28.92
CA ARG A 264 23.20 -34.47 -27.52
C ARG A 264 23.41 -33.21 -26.68
N ILE A 265 24.48 -32.47 -26.94
CA ILE A 265 24.76 -31.19 -26.27
C ILE A 265 23.69 -30.16 -26.64
N GLU A 266 23.34 -30.02 -27.93
CA GLU A 266 22.26 -29.13 -28.38
C GLU A 266 20.95 -29.42 -27.66
N LYS A 267 20.51 -30.70 -27.59
CA LYS A 267 19.32 -31.10 -26.84
C LYS A 267 19.39 -30.77 -25.33
N LEU A 268 20.57 -30.94 -24.73
CA LEU A 268 20.76 -30.60 -23.31
C LEU A 268 20.76 -29.08 -23.08
N GLU A 269 21.24 -28.30 -24.05
CA GLU A 269 21.20 -26.84 -23.99
C GLU A 269 19.77 -26.29 -24.16
N GLU A 270 18.96 -26.90 -25.05
CA GLU A 270 17.55 -26.57 -25.20
C GLU A 270 16.72 -26.96 -23.98
N ALA A 271 17.09 -28.04 -23.29
CA ALA A 271 16.37 -28.57 -22.12
C ALA A 271 16.91 -28.04 -20.78
N LYS A 272 17.79 -27.03 -20.79
CA LYS A 272 18.34 -26.45 -19.55
C LYS A 272 17.26 -26.02 -18.58
N THR A 273 17.49 -26.29 -17.31
CA THR A 273 16.64 -25.82 -16.22
C THR A 273 16.55 -24.31 -16.24
N PHE A 274 15.33 -23.80 -16.29
CA PHE A 274 15.09 -22.35 -16.22
C PHE A 274 15.34 -21.86 -14.78
N VAL A 275 16.15 -20.81 -14.66
CA VAL A 275 16.38 -20.09 -13.40
C VAL A 275 15.96 -18.64 -13.58
N THR A 276 15.19 -18.14 -12.63
CA THR A 276 14.74 -16.75 -12.64
C THR A 276 15.94 -15.79 -12.67
N LYS A 277 15.82 -14.70 -13.41
CA LYS A 277 16.83 -13.63 -13.44
C LYS A 277 16.73 -12.69 -12.24
N GLY A 278 15.69 -12.88 -11.39
CA GLY A 278 15.37 -11.97 -10.30
C GLY A 278 14.73 -10.66 -10.78
N SER A 279 14.45 -9.75 -9.85
CA SER A 279 13.98 -8.40 -10.19
C SER A 279 15.15 -7.56 -10.71
N ALA A 280 14.87 -6.66 -11.65
CA ALA A 280 15.85 -5.70 -12.17
C ALA A 280 16.23 -4.60 -11.14
N LEU A 281 15.64 -4.61 -9.96
CA LEU A 281 15.92 -3.67 -8.88
C LEU A 281 17.24 -4.06 -8.20
N ASN A 282 18.35 -3.45 -8.62
CA ASN A 282 19.62 -3.51 -7.91
C ASN A 282 19.76 -2.24 -7.07
N LEU A 283 19.13 -2.25 -5.90
CA LEU A 283 19.35 -1.22 -4.89
C LEU A 283 20.67 -1.56 -4.17
N THR A 284 21.65 -0.70 -4.29
CA THR A 284 22.89 -0.76 -3.50
C THR A 284 23.04 0.61 -2.86
N LEU A 285 23.21 0.64 -1.54
CA LEU A 285 23.50 1.85 -0.78
C LEU A 285 24.95 1.76 -0.28
N ASP A 286 25.66 2.85 -0.39
CA ASP A 286 26.97 3.02 0.27
C ASP A 286 26.77 4.14 1.29
N VAL A 287 27.13 3.91 2.55
CA VAL A 287 26.95 4.84 3.67
C VAL A 287 28.26 4.93 4.41
N SER A 288 28.71 6.15 4.68
CA SER A 288 29.91 6.39 5.46
C SER A 288 29.62 6.27 6.97
N LEU A 289 30.60 5.79 7.75
CA LEU A 289 30.47 5.69 9.20
C LEU A 289 30.97 6.98 9.87
N SER A 290 30.21 7.48 10.84
CA SER A 290 30.63 8.59 11.68
C SER A 290 31.06 8.09 13.08
N HIS A 291 32.11 8.69 13.65
CA HIS A 291 32.59 8.43 15.03
C HIS A 291 32.08 9.45 16.03
N ALA A 292 31.05 10.22 15.70
CA ALA A 292 30.46 11.23 16.55
C ALA A 292 29.69 10.62 17.74
N ASN A 293 29.49 11.39 18.82
CA ASN A 293 28.67 10.97 19.94
C ASN A 293 27.15 11.11 19.66
N ARG A 294 26.76 12.13 18.88
CA ARG A 294 25.38 12.39 18.41
C ARG A 294 25.44 12.93 16.99
N MET A 295 24.48 12.56 16.16
CA MET A 295 24.31 13.06 14.80
C MET A 295 23.35 14.24 14.77
N LEU A 296 22.29 14.14 15.54
CA LEU A 296 21.18 15.10 15.62
C LEU A 296 20.73 15.24 17.08
N GLN A 297 20.37 16.46 17.51
CA GLN A 297 19.72 16.72 18.80
C GLN A 297 18.72 17.87 18.69
N LEU A 298 17.51 17.65 19.22
CA LEU A 298 16.45 18.65 19.43
C LEU A 298 16.05 18.65 20.89
N GLU A 299 16.01 19.82 21.50
CA GLU A 299 15.65 19.99 22.91
C GLU A 299 14.60 21.11 23.08
N ASN A 300 13.59 20.86 23.92
CA ASN A 300 12.57 21.83 24.32
C ASN A 300 11.94 22.60 23.14
N ARG A 301 11.35 21.87 22.18
CA ARG A 301 10.79 22.46 20.95
C ARG A 301 9.33 22.09 20.74
N SER A 302 8.53 23.11 20.37
CA SER A 302 7.19 22.92 19.82
C SER A 302 7.27 22.87 18.29
N ILE A 303 6.74 21.82 17.68
CA ILE A 303 6.62 21.67 16.24
C ILE A 303 5.27 22.23 15.82
N LYS A 304 5.28 23.12 14.83
CA LYS A 304 4.09 23.86 14.38
C LYS A 304 3.67 23.42 12.98
N SER A 305 2.37 23.54 12.69
CA SER A 305 1.84 23.32 11.35
C SER A 305 2.38 24.35 10.36
N PRO A 306 2.60 23.98 9.08
CA PRO A 306 2.88 24.96 8.04
C PRO A 306 1.64 25.84 7.76
N GLY A 307 1.86 27.09 7.30
CA GLY A 307 0.82 28.03 6.88
C GLY A 307 0.83 29.34 7.64
N ASP A 308 -0.09 30.26 7.28
CA ASP A 308 -0.16 31.63 7.81
C ASP A 308 -0.61 31.71 9.29
N GLN A 309 -1.27 30.68 9.79
CA GLN A 309 -1.68 30.56 11.22
C GLN A 309 -1.15 29.24 11.79
N PRO A 310 0.14 29.19 12.19
CA PRO A 310 0.76 27.98 12.68
C PRO A 310 0.15 27.55 14.02
N THR A 311 -0.37 26.32 14.07
CA THR A 311 -0.85 25.67 15.29
C THR A 311 0.21 24.73 15.84
N ASP A 312 0.32 24.63 17.17
CA ASP A 312 1.22 23.66 17.78
C ASP A 312 0.72 22.23 17.53
N LEU A 313 1.55 21.40 16.89
CA LEU A 313 1.25 20.00 16.59
C LEU A 313 1.66 19.10 17.75
N PHE A 314 2.92 19.23 18.20
CA PHE A 314 3.44 18.48 19.34
C PHE A 314 4.72 19.10 19.89
N PHE A 315 5.07 18.69 21.10
CA PHE A 315 6.24 19.16 21.82
C PHE A 315 7.30 18.06 21.93
N ILE A 316 8.58 18.45 21.80
CA ILE A 316 9.75 17.60 21.95
C ILE A 316 10.49 18.06 23.20
N GLU A 317 10.61 17.21 24.22
CA GLU A 317 11.41 17.48 25.42
C GLU A 317 12.90 17.30 25.13
N ASP A 318 13.30 16.10 24.72
CA ASP A 318 14.65 15.74 24.28
C ASP A 318 14.56 14.63 23.23
N PHE A 319 15.15 14.87 22.07
CA PHE A 319 15.24 13.89 21.01
C PHE A 319 16.62 13.93 20.39
N PHE A 320 17.29 12.80 20.32
CA PHE A 320 18.61 12.69 19.72
C PHE A 320 18.77 11.39 18.94
N ILE A 321 19.66 11.42 17.95
CA ILE A 321 20.06 10.28 17.15
C ILE A 321 21.58 10.12 17.25
N ARG A 322 22.05 8.92 17.56
CA ARG A 322 23.49 8.55 17.60
C ARG A 322 23.89 7.89 16.29
N PRO A 323 25.20 7.89 15.95
CA PRO A 323 25.69 7.10 14.85
C PRO A 323 25.32 5.62 15.02
N GLY A 324 24.76 5.03 13.97
CA GLY A 324 24.30 3.65 13.96
C GLY A 324 22.88 3.43 14.52
N ASP A 325 22.24 4.45 15.14
CA ASP A 325 20.84 4.34 15.56
C ASP A 325 19.93 4.23 14.34
N ARG A 326 18.94 3.34 14.40
CA ARG A 326 17.89 3.18 13.39
C ARG A 326 16.55 3.48 14.03
N VAL A 327 16.15 4.73 13.91
CA VAL A 327 14.98 5.29 14.62
C VAL A 327 13.76 5.25 13.69
N ALA A 328 12.68 4.59 14.11
CA ALA A 328 11.39 4.68 13.44
C ALA A 328 10.50 5.72 14.11
N LEU A 329 10.05 6.71 13.34
CA LEU A 329 9.10 7.73 13.76
C LEU A 329 7.68 7.26 13.46
N LEU A 330 6.92 6.96 14.51
CA LEU A 330 5.56 6.45 14.47
C LEU A 330 4.54 7.53 14.81
N GLY A 331 3.32 7.37 14.33
CA GLY A 331 2.21 8.26 14.61
C GLY A 331 1.12 8.19 13.54
N HIS A 332 -0.07 8.70 13.86
CA HIS A 332 -1.20 8.75 12.91
C HIS A 332 -0.89 9.69 11.72
N ASN A 333 -1.68 9.56 10.66
CA ASN A 333 -1.60 10.53 9.56
C ASN A 333 -2.00 11.92 10.06
N GLY A 334 -1.31 12.95 9.56
CA GLY A 334 -1.55 14.34 9.93
C GLY A 334 -1.00 14.78 11.30
N VAL A 335 -0.33 13.90 12.07
CA VAL A 335 0.22 14.26 13.39
C VAL A 335 1.48 15.12 13.31
N GLY A 336 2.07 15.28 12.11
CA GLY A 336 3.25 16.13 11.89
C GLY A 336 4.57 15.38 11.69
N LYS A 337 4.56 14.09 11.31
CA LYS A 337 5.79 13.32 11.00
C LYS A 337 6.62 13.99 9.90
N THR A 338 6.02 14.20 8.74
CA THR A 338 6.67 14.85 7.59
C THR A 338 7.03 16.31 7.90
N THR A 339 6.25 17.01 8.76
CA THR A 339 6.58 18.36 9.23
C THR A 339 7.87 18.37 10.03
N LEU A 340 8.07 17.40 10.93
CA LEU A 340 9.33 17.26 11.68
C LEU A 340 10.50 16.96 10.74
N ILE A 341 10.31 16.04 9.80
CA ILE A 341 11.33 15.67 8.83
C ILE A 341 11.73 16.89 7.98
N LYS A 342 10.74 17.60 7.39
CA LYS A 342 11.00 18.83 6.61
C LYS A 342 11.72 19.89 7.45
N LEU A 343 11.33 20.07 8.71
CA LEU A 343 12.04 21.00 9.61
C LEU A 343 13.52 20.60 9.79
N ILE A 344 13.81 19.31 9.93
CA ILE A 344 15.19 18.81 10.08
C ILE A 344 15.98 19.03 8.79
N THR A 345 15.42 18.69 7.63
CA THR A 345 16.08 18.84 6.33
C THR A 345 16.29 20.30 5.96
N ASP A 346 15.26 21.15 6.09
CA ASP A 346 15.34 22.57 5.78
C ASP A 346 16.34 23.30 6.67
N THR A 347 16.40 22.93 7.98
CA THR A 347 17.39 23.50 8.90
C THR A 347 18.81 23.08 8.55
N PHE A 348 19.01 21.82 8.13
CA PHE A 348 20.32 21.32 7.71
C PHE A 348 20.81 22.04 6.46
N ASP A 349 19.94 22.26 5.47
CA ASP A 349 20.28 22.92 4.20
C ASP A 349 20.54 24.42 4.37
N ALA A 350 19.76 25.09 5.27
CA ALA A 350 19.89 26.53 5.52
C ALA A 350 21.09 26.88 6.42
N ASP A 351 21.24 26.22 7.55
CA ASP A 351 22.30 26.42 8.53
C ASP A 351 22.50 25.20 9.44
N PRO A 352 23.45 24.30 9.11
CA PRO A 352 23.74 23.13 9.94
C PRO A 352 24.20 23.45 11.37
N GLN A 353 24.59 24.70 11.65
CA GLN A 353 25.02 25.18 12.98
C GLN A 353 23.89 25.92 13.72
N SER A 354 22.66 25.83 13.26
CA SER A 354 21.50 26.46 13.87
C SER A 354 21.34 26.07 15.34
N GLU A 355 20.96 27.04 16.18
CA GLU A 355 20.57 26.79 17.58
C GLU A 355 19.24 26.00 17.68
N LEU A 356 18.48 25.92 16.59
CA LEU A 356 17.19 25.22 16.55
C LEU A 356 17.36 23.72 16.62
N ILE A 357 18.28 23.19 15.80
CA ILE A 357 18.60 21.78 15.70
C ILE A 357 20.12 21.66 15.69
N LYS A 358 20.66 20.91 16.63
CA LYS A 358 22.10 20.71 16.72
C LYS A 358 22.50 19.52 15.88
N PHE A 359 23.14 19.76 14.76
CA PHE A 359 23.77 18.73 13.95
C PHE A 359 25.25 18.55 14.32
N ASN A 360 25.74 17.33 14.14
CA ASN A 360 27.17 17.10 14.19
C ASN A 360 27.85 17.79 12.98
N PRO A 361 29.00 18.48 13.16
CA PRO A 361 29.70 19.09 12.04
C PRO A 361 30.17 18.12 10.94
N GLN A 362 30.25 16.83 11.24
CA GLN A 362 30.56 15.76 10.28
C GLN A 362 29.32 15.06 9.75
N CYS A 363 28.13 15.59 10.04
CA CYS A 363 26.89 15.04 9.50
C CYS A 363 26.78 15.35 8.01
N ASP A 364 26.58 14.30 7.23
CA ASP A 364 26.22 14.36 5.82
C ASP A 364 24.86 13.71 5.66
N LEU A 365 23.86 14.52 5.33
CA LEU A 365 22.46 14.11 5.34
C LEU A 365 22.01 13.68 3.96
N GLY A 366 21.47 12.46 3.87
CA GLY A 366 20.73 11.99 2.70
C GLY A 366 19.24 11.96 2.99
N TYR A 367 18.44 12.57 2.14
CA TYR A 367 16.99 12.60 2.31
C TYR A 367 16.27 11.91 1.17
N TYR A 368 15.38 10.97 1.52
CA TYR A 368 14.42 10.37 0.61
C TYR A 368 13.04 10.94 0.93
N ASP A 369 12.54 11.79 0.03
CA ASP A 369 11.24 12.45 0.13
C ASP A 369 10.12 11.57 -0.41
N GLN A 370 8.98 11.57 0.28
CA GLN A 370 7.79 10.80 -0.08
C GLN A 370 7.28 11.13 -1.50
N GLU A 371 7.28 12.41 -1.88
CA GLU A 371 6.76 12.89 -3.18
C GLU A 371 7.85 12.97 -4.26
N LEU A 372 9.12 12.75 -3.87
CA LEU A 372 10.29 12.84 -4.74
C LEU A 372 10.43 14.23 -5.42
N GLU A 373 10.09 15.30 -4.68
CA GLU A 373 10.10 16.70 -5.17
C GLU A 373 11.48 17.15 -5.65
N ILE A 374 12.56 16.54 -5.15
CA ILE A 374 13.95 16.81 -5.55
C ILE A 374 14.17 16.50 -7.05
N LEU A 375 13.38 15.60 -7.62
CA LEU A 375 13.48 15.19 -9.00
C LEU A 375 12.60 16.08 -9.90
N ASP A 376 13.17 17.08 -10.56
CA ASP A 376 12.41 17.90 -11.52
C ASP A 376 11.85 17.01 -12.64
N PRO A 377 10.53 17.03 -12.87
CA PRO A 377 9.88 16.26 -13.91
C PRO A 377 10.42 16.50 -15.33
N ALA A 378 11.02 17.67 -15.59
CA ALA A 378 11.56 18.05 -16.88
C ALA A 378 12.98 17.49 -17.15
N TRP A 379 13.73 17.14 -16.10
CA TRP A 379 15.08 16.62 -16.27
C TRP A 379 15.10 15.23 -16.94
N SER A 380 16.15 14.98 -17.72
CA SER A 380 16.52 13.62 -18.11
C SER A 380 17.20 12.87 -16.95
N LEU A 381 17.35 11.55 -17.06
CA LEU A 381 18.03 10.75 -16.04
C LEU A 381 19.46 11.23 -15.76
N VAL A 382 20.19 11.61 -16.81
CA VAL A 382 21.58 12.11 -16.68
C VAL A 382 21.59 13.51 -16.07
N GLU A 383 20.65 14.39 -16.43
CA GLU A 383 20.52 15.73 -15.85
C GLU A 383 20.18 15.64 -14.35
N ALA A 384 19.26 14.76 -13.95
CA ALA A 384 18.93 14.56 -12.54
C ALA A 384 20.18 14.20 -11.71
N LEU A 385 21.04 13.30 -12.22
CA LEU A 385 22.31 12.99 -11.54
C LEU A 385 23.29 14.16 -11.55
N ARG A 386 23.34 14.93 -12.64
CA ARG A 386 24.24 16.12 -12.75
C ARG A 386 23.86 17.22 -11.76
N HIS A 387 22.56 17.41 -11.49
CA HIS A 387 22.10 18.40 -10.53
C HIS A 387 22.24 17.95 -9.08
N CYS A 388 22.11 16.65 -8.81
CA CYS A 388 22.08 16.13 -7.45
C CYS A 388 23.40 15.52 -6.97
N CYS A 389 24.39 15.29 -7.85
CA CYS A 389 25.65 14.61 -7.51
C CYS A 389 26.84 15.32 -8.17
N ASP A 390 27.98 15.28 -7.49
CA ASP A 390 29.26 15.79 -8.04
C ASP A 390 30.13 14.63 -8.54
N ARG A 391 29.86 14.16 -9.75
CA ARG A 391 30.60 13.06 -10.41
C ARG A 391 30.77 13.37 -11.90
N THR A 392 31.51 12.54 -12.61
CA THR A 392 31.68 12.68 -14.05
C THR A 392 30.53 12.08 -14.85
N GLU A 393 30.26 12.57 -16.06
CA GLU A 393 29.19 12.06 -16.94
C GLU A 393 29.34 10.56 -17.26
N GLY A 394 30.58 10.07 -17.38
CA GLY A 394 30.86 8.64 -17.58
C GLY A 394 30.44 7.78 -16.37
N GLU A 395 30.63 8.31 -15.16
CA GLU A 395 30.19 7.65 -13.92
C GLU A 395 28.68 7.66 -13.80
N TYR A 396 28.00 8.75 -14.17
CA TYR A 396 26.52 8.79 -14.21
C TYR A 396 25.95 7.70 -15.10
N LYS A 397 26.43 7.61 -16.35
CA LYS A 397 25.95 6.60 -17.32
C LYS A 397 26.21 5.18 -16.82
N THR A 398 27.40 4.93 -16.26
CA THR A 398 27.76 3.62 -15.70
C THR A 398 26.87 3.25 -14.50
N SER A 399 26.60 4.23 -13.63
CA SER A 399 25.77 4.03 -12.43
C SER A 399 24.31 3.80 -12.78
N LEU A 400 23.76 4.52 -13.76
CA LEU A 400 22.42 4.28 -14.30
C LEU A 400 22.28 2.87 -14.87
N ILE A 401 23.25 2.38 -15.65
CA ILE A 401 23.23 1.01 -16.18
C ILE A 401 23.26 -0.01 -15.04
N LYS A 402 24.11 0.18 -14.03
CA LYS A 402 24.19 -0.71 -12.86
C LYS A 402 22.89 -0.68 -12.04
N ALA A 403 22.21 0.46 -11.98
CA ALA A 403 20.91 0.60 -11.35
C ALA A 403 19.76 0.01 -12.18
N GLY A 404 20.02 -0.53 -13.38
CA GLY A 404 19.05 -1.21 -14.23
C GLY A 404 18.31 -0.29 -15.20
N PHE A 405 18.81 0.93 -15.46
CA PHE A 405 18.29 1.78 -16.53
C PHE A 405 19.00 1.43 -17.85
N PRO A 406 18.27 1.10 -18.93
CA PRO A 406 18.86 0.85 -20.24
C PRO A 406 19.59 2.10 -20.77
N TYR A 407 20.66 1.88 -21.54
CA TYR A 407 21.40 3.00 -22.15
C TYR A 407 20.52 3.89 -23.03
N LEU A 408 19.52 3.32 -23.68
CA LEU A 408 18.57 4.04 -24.53
C LEU A 408 17.61 4.96 -23.75
N ASP A 409 17.43 4.72 -22.46
CA ASP A 409 16.52 5.48 -21.60
C ASP A 409 17.21 6.67 -20.90
N MET A 410 18.51 6.89 -21.09
CA MET A 410 19.27 7.93 -20.37
C MET A 410 18.78 9.35 -20.60
N GLU A 411 18.21 9.62 -21.77
CA GLU A 411 17.61 10.90 -22.14
C GLU A 411 16.09 10.96 -21.81
N LYS A 412 15.55 9.90 -21.23
CA LYS A 412 14.14 9.82 -20.82
C LYS A 412 13.87 10.78 -19.66
N GLN A 413 12.81 11.57 -19.78
CA GLN A 413 12.46 12.54 -18.75
C GLN A 413 11.90 11.87 -17.50
N VAL A 414 12.18 12.45 -16.32
CA VAL A 414 11.72 11.97 -15.02
C VAL A 414 10.18 11.85 -14.95
N LYS A 415 9.43 12.75 -15.60
CA LYS A 415 7.96 12.68 -15.62
C LYS A 415 7.38 11.41 -16.25
N VAL A 416 8.14 10.75 -17.13
CA VAL A 416 7.69 9.51 -17.82
C VAL A 416 8.04 8.25 -17.03
N LEU A 417 8.82 8.39 -15.96
CA LEU A 417 9.19 7.27 -15.10
C LEU A 417 8.01 6.82 -14.24
N SER A 418 7.90 5.51 -14.07
CA SER A 418 7.03 4.93 -13.04
C SER A 418 7.51 5.29 -11.64
N GLY A 419 6.63 5.25 -10.63
CA GLY A 419 7.00 5.52 -9.23
C GLY A 419 8.19 4.67 -8.75
N GLY A 420 8.23 3.39 -9.11
CA GLY A 420 9.36 2.51 -8.77
C GLY A 420 10.67 2.86 -9.49
N GLU A 421 10.61 3.40 -10.71
CA GLU A 421 11.80 3.90 -11.43
C GLU A 421 12.29 5.21 -10.80
N LYS A 422 11.39 6.11 -10.40
CA LYS A 422 11.76 7.34 -9.66
C LYS A 422 12.41 7.01 -8.32
N ALA A 423 11.83 6.08 -7.56
CA ALA A 423 12.40 5.60 -6.31
C ALA A 423 13.83 5.05 -6.51
N ARG A 424 14.03 4.24 -7.55
CA ARG A 424 15.35 3.70 -7.92
C ARG A 424 16.35 4.80 -8.26
N LEU A 425 15.94 5.82 -9.00
CA LEU A 425 16.77 6.97 -9.34
C LEU A 425 17.17 7.74 -8.07
N MET A 426 16.24 7.95 -7.16
CA MET A 426 16.51 8.63 -5.88
C MET A 426 17.50 7.86 -5.01
N PHE A 427 17.33 6.54 -4.87
CA PHE A 427 18.30 5.71 -4.16
C PHE A 427 19.69 5.71 -4.83
N LEU A 428 19.75 5.83 -6.16
CA LEU A 428 21.01 5.98 -6.87
C LEU A 428 21.68 7.32 -6.53
N ILE A 429 20.93 8.41 -6.44
CA ILE A 429 21.42 9.73 -6.01
C ILE A 429 21.99 9.64 -4.60
N ILE A 430 21.23 9.08 -3.66
CA ILE A 430 21.65 8.88 -2.28
C ILE A 430 22.96 8.07 -2.23
N LYS A 431 23.03 6.99 -2.99
CA LYS A 431 24.23 6.16 -3.07
C LYS A 431 25.45 6.92 -3.55
N LEU A 432 25.32 7.76 -4.58
CA LEU A 432 26.44 8.51 -5.17
C LEU A 432 26.96 9.61 -4.25
N ASN A 433 26.12 10.11 -3.36
CA ASN A 433 26.48 11.13 -2.37
C ASN A 433 27.06 10.52 -1.07
N GLU A 434 26.91 9.21 -0.82
CA GLU A 434 27.50 8.47 0.31
C GLU A 434 27.25 9.11 1.69
N PRO A 435 26.00 9.51 2.02
CA PRO A 435 25.70 10.19 3.28
C PRO A 435 25.96 9.29 4.50
N ASN A 436 26.16 9.88 5.69
CA ASN A 436 26.35 9.15 6.94
C ASN A 436 25.11 9.17 7.85
N PHE A 437 24.09 9.96 7.51
CA PHE A 437 22.78 9.98 8.14
C PHE A 437 21.69 10.00 7.07
N LEU A 438 20.76 9.06 7.12
CA LEU A 438 19.67 8.95 6.16
C LEU A 438 18.33 9.24 6.83
N ILE A 439 17.55 10.12 6.21
CA ILE A 439 16.14 10.31 6.53
C ILE A 439 15.32 9.73 5.39
N LEU A 440 14.44 8.78 5.71
CA LEU A 440 13.62 8.07 4.75
C LEU A 440 12.13 8.30 5.08
N ASP A 441 11.46 9.18 4.33
CA ASP A 441 10.04 9.46 4.49
C ASP A 441 9.22 8.58 3.54
N GLU A 442 8.54 7.57 4.11
CA GLU A 442 7.74 6.55 3.41
C GLU A 442 8.47 5.88 2.20
N PRO A 443 9.72 5.37 2.38
CA PRO A 443 10.51 4.84 1.28
C PRO A 443 9.93 3.56 0.68
N THR A 444 8.96 2.96 1.35
CA THR A 444 8.29 1.72 0.92
C THR A 444 7.17 1.96 -0.08
N ASN A 445 6.75 3.22 -0.27
CA ASN A 445 5.77 3.58 -1.27
C ASN A 445 6.36 3.38 -2.69
N HIS A 446 5.54 2.88 -3.60
CA HIS A 446 5.91 2.63 -5.00
C HIS A 446 6.99 1.54 -5.21
N ILE A 447 7.49 0.91 -4.15
CA ILE A 447 8.47 -0.17 -4.26
C ILE A 447 7.77 -1.52 -4.11
N ASP A 448 8.06 -2.46 -5.01
CA ASP A 448 7.53 -3.81 -4.92
C ASP A 448 8.17 -4.59 -3.75
N ILE A 449 7.58 -5.72 -3.39
CA ILE A 449 8.03 -6.50 -2.23
C ILE A 449 9.50 -6.90 -2.34
N GLN A 450 9.99 -7.25 -3.53
CA GLN A 450 11.39 -7.63 -3.73
C GLN A 450 12.32 -6.44 -3.54
N GLY A 451 11.92 -5.26 -4.01
CA GLY A 451 12.65 -4.02 -3.78
C GLY A 451 12.71 -3.65 -2.30
N LYS A 452 11.62 -3.82 -1.56
CA LYS A 452 11.60 -3.62 -0.10
C LYS A 452 12.56 -4.57 0.61
N GLU A 453 12.57 -5.85 0.26
CA GLU A 453 13.50 -6.85 0.82
C GLU A 453 14.97 -6.50 0.52
N GLN A 454 15.25 -5.98 -0.68
CA GLN A 454 16.60 -5.53 -1.03
C GLN A 454 17.01 -4.27 -0.26
N LEU A 455 16.10 -3.30 -0.11
CA LEU A 455 16.33 -2.09 0.68
C LEU A 455 16.62 -2.43 2.14
N GLU A 456 15.80 -3.30 2.77
CA GLU A 456 16.01 -3.80 4.12
C GLU A 456 17.42 -4.37 4.28
N LYS A 457 17.80 -5.27 3.38
CA LYS A 457 19.12 -5.91 3.40
C LYS A 457 20.25 -4.90 3.30
N GLN A 458 20.14 -3.93 2.38
CA GLN A 458 21.18 -2.90 2.18
C GLN A 458 21.30 -1.98 3.40
N LEU A 459 20.19 -1.55 4.01
CA LEU A 459 20.21 -0.70 5.20
C LEU A 459 20.83 -1.42 6.41
N LEU A 460 20.59 -2.71 6.54
CA LEU A 460 21.17 -3.53 7.62
C LEU A 460 22.67 -3.81 7.40
N GLU A 461 23.07 -4.14 6.17
CA GLU A 461 24.48 -4.45 5.84
C GLU A 461 25.41 -3.24 6.03
N ASN A 462 24.94 -2.04 5.77
CA ASN A 462 25.74 -0.81 5.82
C ASN A 462 25.78 -0.12 7.19
N ASN A 463 25.11 -0.65 8.22
CA ASN A 463 25.02 -0.03 9.55
C ASN A 463 24.69 1.48 9.51
N ALA A 464 23.78 1.86 8.59
CA ALA A 464 23.41 3.25 8.36
C ALA A 464 22.74 3.85 9.61
N THR A 465 23.03 5.13 9.89
CA THR A 465 22.23 5.91 10.85
C THR A 465 20.96 6.35 10.16
N LEU A 466 19.80 6.03 10.72
CA LEU A 466 18.51 6.19 10.05
C LEU A 466 17.48 6.91 10.92
N LEU A 467 16.70 7.78 10.28
CA LEU A 467 15.38 8.21 10.74
C LEU A 467 14.36 7.80 9.68
N ILE A 468 13.39 6.94 10.03
CA ILE A 468 12.48 6.33 9.07
C ILE A 468 11.04 6.60 9.48
N THR A 469 10.20 7.01 8.52
CA THR A 469 8.75 6.87 8.62
C THR A 469 8.30 5.78 7.65
N SER A 470 7.44 4.89 8.07
CA SER A 470 6.78 3.94 7.16
C SER A 470 5.51 3.36 7.76
N HIS A 471 4.54 3.08 6.91
CA HIS A 471 3.34 2.32 7.25
C HIS A 471 3.51 0.80 7.07
N ASP A 472 4.63 0.34 6.48
CA ASP A 472 4.98 -1.07 6.38
C ASP A 472 5.55 -1.58 7.70
N ARG A 473 4.70 -2.22 8.52
CA ARG A 473 5.05 -2.76 9.84
C ARG A 473 6.29 -3.67 9.78
N ARG A 474 6.32 -4.56 8.79
CA ARG A 474 7.41 -5.52 8.66
C ARG A 474 8.73 -4.86 8.28
N PHE A 475 8.70 -3.82 7.47
CA PHE A 475 9.86 -3.01 7.13
C PHE A 475 10.41 -2.30 8.38
N VAL A 476 9.53 -1.67 9.17
CA VAL A 476 9.89 -0.99 10.41
C VAL A 476 10.47 -1.98 11.42
N ASP A 477 9.80 -3.11 11.67
CA ASP A 477 10.22 -4.13 12.65
C ASP A 477 11.55 -4.80 12.27
N ASN A 478 11.85 -4.93 10.96
CA ASN A 478 13.10 -5.52 10.49
C ASN A 478 14.30 -4.59 10.60
N ILE A 479 14.10 -3.27 10.50
CA ILE A 479 15.19 -2.29 10.39
C ILE A 479 15.41 -1.53 11.69
N ALA A 480 14.33 -1.04 12.33
CA ALA A 480 14.43 -0.15 13.47
C ALA A 480 14.87 -0.87 14.75
N ASP A 481 15.75 -0.23 15.50
CA ASP A 481 16.15 -0.63 16.85
C ASP A 481 15.64 0.33 17.95
N ARG A 482 15.13 1.51 17.52
CA ARG A 482 14.49 2.50 18.41
C ARG A 482 13.19 2.98 17.77
N TYR A 483 12.16 3.13 18.60
CA TYR A 483 10.83 3.57 18.17
C TYR A 483 10.44 4.85 18.90
N VAL A 484 10.03 5.86 18.16
CA VAL A 484 9.61 7.14 18.67
C VAL A 484 8.20 7.43 18.20
N LEU A 485 7.28 7.69 19.11
CA LEU A 485 5.86 7.90 18.84
C LEU A 485 5.46 9.36 19.07
N ILE A 486 4.78 9.94 18.09
CA ILE A 486 4.06 11.20 18.26
C ILE A 486 2.62 10.88 18.65
N GLU A 487 2.28 11.18 19.91
CA GLU A 487 0.95 10.91 20.45
C GLU A 487 0.57 11.95 21.51
N ASN A 488 -0.71 12.38 21.54
CA ASN A 488 -1.25 13.35 22.50
C ASN A 488 -0.45 14.65 22.59
N GLY A 489 0.06 15.15 21.47
CA GLY A 489 0.85 16.38 21.41
C GLY A 489 2.28 16.26 21.99
N LEU A 490 2.80 15.06 22.16
CA LEU A 490 4.16 14.80 22.67
C LEU A 490 4.89 13.77 21.82
N LEU A 491 6.22 13.94 21.71
CA LEU A 491 7.13 12.94 21.16
C LEU A 491 7.66 12.07 22.31
N ARG A 492 7.49 10.75 22.22
CA ARG A 492 7.90 9.78 23.26
C ARG A 492 8.62 8.60 22.66
N GLU A 493 9.63 8.09 23.34
CA GLU A 493 10.30 6.84 22.98
C GLU A 493 9.51 5.63 23.49
N LEU A 494 9.38 4.58 22.63
CA LEU A 494 8.72 3.33 22.94
C LEU A 494 9.73 2.19 22.95
N ASN A 495 9.57 1.26 23.90
CA ASN A 495 10.37 0.02 23.92
C ASN A 495 9.86 -1.02 22.91
N ASP A 496 8.53 -1.02 22.60
CA ASP A 496 7.89 -1.98 21.71
C ASP A 496 6.76 -1.31 20.92
N PRO A 497 6.79 -1.32 19.59
CA PRO A 497 5.77 -0.74 18.75
C PRO A 497 4.46 -1.55 18.73
N THR A 498 4.49 -2.82 19.20
CA THR A 498 3.34 -3.73 19.16
C THR A 498 2.13 -3.18 19.92
N ALA A 499 2.37 -2.44 21.00
CA ALA A 499 1.31 -1.76 21.76
C ALA A 499 0.62 -0.69 20.91
N PHE A 500 1.38 0.13 20.16
CA PHE A 500 0.85 1.13 19.23
C PHE A 500 0.04 0.48 18.11
N TYR A 501 0.52 -0.63 17.56
CA TYR A 501 -0.20 -1.39 16.52
C TYR A 501 -1.54 -1.95 17.04
N LYS A 502 -1.61 -2.39 18.31
CA LYS A 502 -2.83 -2.93 18.95
C LYS A 502 -3.79 -1.85 19.48
N GLN A 503 -3.27 -0.77 20.07
CA GLN A 503 -4.11 0.30 20.64
C GLN A 503 -4.92 1.03 19.58
N ASN A 504 -4.41 1.12 18.36
CA ASN A 504 -5.15 1.70 17.23
C ASN A 504 -6.45 0.92 16.91
N VAL A 505 -6.51 -0.36 17.27
CA VAL A 505 -7.72 -1.20 17.14
C VAL A 505 -8.72 -0.89 18.26
N SER A 506 -8.24 -0.67 19.49
CA SER A 506 -9.10 -0.51 20.68
C SER A 506 -9.68 0.90 20.80
N ARG A 507 -8.89 1.94 20.57
CA ARG A 507 -9.31 3.35 20.73
C ARG A 507 -10.41 3.80 19.76
N LYS A 508 -10.45 3.26 18.54
CA LYS A 508 -11.58 3.53 17.64
C LYS A 508 -12.85 2.81 18.07
N ARG A 509 -12.75 1.61 18.66
CA ARG A 509 -13.91 0.95 19.31
C ARG A 509 -14.44 1.76 20.49
N GLU A 510 -13.57 2.31 21.32
CA GLU A 510 -13.97 3.15 22.45
C GLU A 510 -14.53 4.51 22.00
N ARG A 511 -13.98 5.13 20.97
CA ARG A 511 -14.55 6.36 20.37
C ARG A 511 -15.88 6.11 19.67
N GLN A 512 -16.05 4.97 19.02
CA GLN A 512 -17.34 4.57 18.43
C GLN A 512 -18.38 4.26 19.51
N LEU A 513 -18.00 3.62 20.62
CA LEU A 513 -18.88 3.38 21.77
C LEU A 513 -19.22 4.68 22.50
N SER A 514 -18.26 5.57 22.73
CA SER A 514 -18.47 6.87 23.39
C SER A 514 -19.26 7.87 22.52
N ASN A 515 -19.13 7.80 21.20
CA ASN A 515 -19.98 8.58 20.30
C ASN A 515 -21.41 8.02 20.22
N SER A 516 -21.57 6.70 20.16
CA SER A 516 -22.91 6.09 20.24
C SER A 516 -23.60 6.33 21.59
N GLU A 517 -22.87 6.33 22.72
CA GLU A 517 -23.41 6.70 24.02
C GLU A 517 -23.75 8.20 24.11
N LYS A 518 -22.96 9.10 23.50
CA LYS A 518 -23.28 10.54 23.41
C LYS A 518 -24.47 10.82 22.49
N HIS A 519 -24.60 10.10 21.36
CA HIS A 519 -25.75 10.24 20.47
C HIS A 519 -27.06 9.71 21.11
N ILE A 520 -27.01 8.61 21.88
CA ILE A 520 -28.14 8.11 22.62
C ILE A 520 -28.54 9.13 23.70
N SER A 521 -27.60 9.70 24.45
CA SER A 521 -27.90 10.72 25.48
C SER A 521 -28.39 12.05 24.90
N ASN A 522 -27.92 12.46 23.73
CA ASN A 522 -28.40 13.68 23.05
C ASN A 522 -29.77 13.48 22.42
N ALA A 523 -30.07 12.31 21.83
CA ALA A 523 -31.38 12.00 21.28
C ALA A 523 -32.44 11.86 22.37
N GLU A 524 -32.09 11.33 23.55
CA GLU A 524 -32.96 11.28 24.72
C GLU A 524 -33.20 12.72 25.28
N ALA A 525 -32.20 13.56 25.35
CA ALA A 525 -32.33 14.94 25.82
C ALA A 525 -33.15 15.83 24.85
N GLU A 526 -33.00 15.68 23.53
CA GLU A 526 -33.82 16.37 22.53
C GLU A 526 -35.28 15.90 22.56
N SER A 527 -35.53 14.61 22.85
CA SER A 527 -36.86 14.06 23.02
C SER A 527 -37.53 14.61 24.29
N GLU A 528 -36.82 14.72 25.40
CA GLU A 528 -37.33 15.32 26.67
C GLU A 528 -37.60 16.81 26.50
N ASP A 529 -36.74 17.58 25.83
CA ASP A 529 -36.99 19.02 25.58
C ASP A 529 -38.19 19.26 24.67
N GLN A 530 -38.42 18.43 23.65
CA GLN A 530 -39.63 18.50 22.83
C GLN A 530 -40.90 18.16 23.59
N MET A 531 -40.85 17.17 24.50
CA MET A 531 -41.99 16.84 25.38
C MET A 531 -42.26 17.99 26.35
N LEU A 532 -41.27 18.60 26.95
CA LEU A 532 -41.40 19.76 27.85
C LEU A 532 -42.00 20.97 27.12
N GLN A 533 -41.53 21.29 25.91
CA GLN A 533 -42.15 22.38 25.12
C GLN A 533 -43.59 22.10 24.78
N ARG A 534 -43.97 20.87 24.46
CA ARG A 534 -45.34 20.49 24.17
C ARG A 534 -46.26 20.58 25.42
N ILE A 535 -45.76 20.24 26.61
CA ILE A 535 -46.44 20.42 27.89
C ILE A 535 -46.74 21.89 28.13
N ILE A 536 -45.77 22.79 27.97
CA ILE A 536 -45.93 24.24 28.14
C ILE A 536 -46.96 24.79 27.16
N GLU A 537 -46.98 24.36 25.90
CA GLU A 537 -48.01 24.74 24.93
C GLU A 537 -49.40 24.31 25.37
N LEU A 538 -49.57 23.06 25.78
CA LEU A 538 -50.87 22.52 26.21
C LEU A 538 -51.41 23.22 27.47
N GLU A 539 -50.56 23.52 28.45
CA GLU A 539 -50.89 24.29 29.63
C GLU A 539 -51.36 25.71 29.29
N SER A 540 -50.67 26.37 28.34
CA SER A 540 -51.02 27.71 27.87
C SER A 540 -52.37 27.72 27.14
N LEU A 541 -52.64 26.71 26.32
CA LEU A 541 -53.93 26.53 25.62
C LEU A 541 -55.08 26.30 26.60
N LEU A 542 -54.87 25.46 27.61
CA LEU A 542 -55.83 25.20 28.68
C LEU A 542 -56.15 26.45 29.50
N THR A 543 -55.11 27.19 29.90
CA THR A 543 -55.25 28.42 30.69
C THR A 543 -55.99 29.51 29.92
N ASN A 544 -55.64 29.68 28.64
CA ASN A 544 -56.27 30.66 27.74
C ASN A 544 -57.75 30.32 27.45
N ASP A 545 -58.08 29.06 27.29
CA ASP A 545 -59.48 28.67 27.02
C ASP A 545 -60.36 28.74 28.29
N ARG A 546 -59.82 28.40 29.48
CA ARG A 546 -60.49 28.53 30.78
C ARG A 546 -60.74 29.99 31.17
N ALA A 547 -59.86 30.92 30.72
CA ALA A 547 -60.08 32.38 30.98
C ALA A 547 -61.19 32.99 30.12
N ARG A 548 -61.78 32.29 29.13
CA ARG A 548 -62.86 32.76 28.30
C ARG A 548 -64.20 32.64 29.07
N LYS A 549 -65.18 33.49 28.68
CA LYS A 549 -66.57 33.36 29.26
C LYS A 549 -67.13 31.95 28.98
N PRO A 550 -67.89 31.32 29.90
CA PRO A 550 -68.33 29.91 29.84
C PRO A 550 -68.95 29.47 28.51
N LYS A 551 -69.68 30.34 27.85
CA LYS A 551 -70.30 30.02 26.54
C LYS A 551 -69.34 30.00 25.35
N PHE A 552 -68.06 30.41 25.53
CA PHE A 552 -67.05 30.41 24.52
C PHE A 552 -65.90 29.41 24.82
N GLN A 553 -66.03 28.67 25.92
CA GLN A 553 -65.06 27.62 26.27
C GLN A 553 -65.32 26.36 25.44
N LYS A 554 -64.20 25.74 24.96
CA LYS A 554 -64.28 24.54 24.14
C LYS A 554 -64.00 23.31 25.01
N ILE A 555 -64.99 22.87 25.78
CA ILE A 555 -64.82 21.78 26.76
C ILE A 555 -64.25 20.49 26.14
N ALA A 556 -64.70 20.08 24.96
CA ALA A 556 -64.21 18.90 24.27
C ALA A 556 -62.70 18.99 23.90
N ASN A 557 -62.21 20.22 23.69
CA ASN A 557 -60.78 20.42 23.45
C ASN A 557 -59.96 20.42 24.76
N GLN A 558 -60.52 20.96 25.84
CA GLN A 558 -59.87 20.92 27.17
C GLN A 558 -59.70 19.49 27.66
N GLU A 559 -60.65 18.58 27.42
CA GLU A 559 -60.58 17.16 27.76
C GLU A 559 -59.43 16.47 26.94
N LYS A 560 -59.35 16.78 25.66
CA LYS A 560 -58.27 16.25 24.81
C LYS A 560 -56.89 16.75 25.27
N TRP A 561 -56.72 18.05 25.53
CA TRP A 561 -55.47 18.62 25.98
C TRP A 561 -55.06 18.11 27.37
N LEU A 562 -56.01 17.86 28.26
CA LEU A 562 -55.76 17.24 29.56
C LEU A 562 -55.33 15.76 29.43
N ALA A 563 -55.96 15.01 28.54
CA ALA A 563 -55.57 13.63 28.29
C ALA A 563 -54.14 13.53 27.70
N GLU A 564 -53.78 14.40 26.73
CA GLU A 564 -52.46 14.50 26.15
C GLU A 564 -51.39 14.92 27.19
N LEU A 565 -51.74 15.88 28.03
CA LEU A 565 -50.86 16.39 29.10
C LEU A 565 -50.56 15.31 30.17
N ASN A 566 -51.58 14.51 30.55
CA ASN A 566 -51.41 13.39 31.47
C ASN A 566 -50.55 12.28 30.87
N THR A 567 -50.64 12.05 29.56
CA THR A 567 -49.85 11.04 28.87
C THR A 567 -48.35 11.48 28.79
N LEU A 568 -48.09 12.73 28.43
CA LEU A 568 -46.73 13.28 28.37
C LEU A 568 -46.08 13.35 29.77
N ASN A 569 -46.84 13.76 30.81
CA ASN A 569 -46.31 13.77 32.19
C ASN A 569 -46.07 12.37 32.79
N SER A 570 -46.64 11.31 32.20
CA SER A 570 -46.36 9.93 32.61
C SER A 570 -45.16 9.31 31.85
N GLN A 571 -44.69 9.98 30.79
CA GLN A 571 -43.55 9.55 29.96
C GLN A 571 -42.27 10.31 30.30
N LEU A 572 -42.38 11.47 30.95
CA LEU A 572 -41.30 12.20 31.63
C LEU A 572 -41.09 11.62 33.05
#